data_b9d850137f5fe621a2b8f918ac595199
#
_entry.id   b9d850137f5fe621a2b8f918ac595199
#
_cell.length_a   1.000
_cell.length_b   1.000
_cell.length_c   1.000
_cell.angle_alpha   90.00
_cell.angle_beta   90.00
_cell.angle_gamma   90.00
#
_symmetry.space_group_name_H-M   'P 1'
#
loop_
_entity.id
_entity.type
_entity.pdbx_description
1 polymer ?
#
loop_
_entity_poly.entity_id
_entity_poly.type
_entity_poly.pdbx_seq_one_letter_code
_entity_poly.pdbx_strand_id
1 'polypeptide(L)'
;MKKVLLATAPKEALVEPDGVGGNWYDRTDTYMAWTCAVDLDDRLSVSCPPTGLRFIKHNVPDVEILEYPTWQEYLDALHAEDWDMVGLSFYTWSTPVAIEMAKCAREAGVPEIWAGNYGVLSPGIDQYFTRLVKGAGEAPIHQYVYDKPLPRVRHPAMLGESGFRGMSSPVGYLYSKRGCNIGCTFCSTPIFNPKEEAIFMEDTYAALDAYRDAKVAHVIIYDESFFLTNQLAEQVVDALAERELPWICLTRADLIRGRIPELTDRCMDGAIVGIESYRDKNVADVKKRDDVYNVRQTVRELIDNGRRALGTFMVGFAEDTIEDMQYDIEQLSEEGLFACQLTLLTPFHGTRLYRQMEHLIDEPDLSKHDLYNLVWKHPNMDRTEARDLLAWAQRRVNDPDRIAARLKQEMKTKVRKELARRHAERQVSPSGSPS
;
A
#
# COMPACT_ATOMS: atom_id res chain seq x y z
N MET A 1 -29.81 -14.25 -11.93
CA MET A 1 -28.79 -13.49 -11.21
C MET A 1 -27.76 -13.05 -12.24
N LYS A 2 -27.23 -11.84 -12.15
CA LYS A 2 -26.23 -11.35 -13.07
C LYS A 2 -24.90 -12.06 -12.89
N LYS A 3 -24.27 -12.52 -13.97
CA LYS A 3 -22.94 -13.12 -13.97
C LYS A 3 -21.89 -12.02 -14.09
N VAL A 4 -21.01 -11.91 -13.13
CA VAL A 4 -20.02 -10.84 -13.01
C VAL A 4 -18.63 -11.41 -12.80
N LEU A 5 -17.69 -11.05 -13.67
CA LEU A 5 -16.27 -11.33 -13.55
C LEU A 5 -15.52 -10.04 -13.17
N LEU A 6 -14.73 -10.07 -12.11
CA LEU A 6 -13.87 -8.97 -11.71
C LEU A 6 -12.40 -9.40 -11.81
N ALA A 7 -11.55 -8.60 -12.41
CA ALA A 7 -10.15 -8.93 -12.58
C ALA A 7 -9.22 -7.74 -12.27
N THR A 8 -8.03 -8.03 -11.78
CA THR A 8 -6.89 -7.12 -11.85
C THR A 8 -6.18 -7.23 -13.19
N ALA A 9 -5.22 -6.36 -13.45
CA ALA A 9 -4.35 -6.51 -14.62
C ALA A 9 -3.55 -7.83 -14.54
N PRO A 10 -3.29 -8.48 -15.70
CA PRO A 10 -2.51 -9.71 -15.79
C PRO A 10 -1.07 -9.54 -15.29
N LYS A 11 -0.50 -10.62 -14.75
CA LYS A 11 0.87 -10.66 -14.21
C LYS A 11 1.93 -10.21 -15.24
N GLU A 12 1.87 -10.77 -16.45
CA GLU A 12 2.86 -10.52 -17.51
C GLU A 12 2.88 -9.07 -17.98
N ALA A 13 1.74 -8.42 -17.92
CA ALA A 13 1.61 -7.02 -18.29
C ALA A 13 2.25 -6.07 -17.29
N LEU A 14 2.72 -6.61 -16.21
CA LEU A 14 3.22 -5.90 -15.07
C LEU A 14 4.76 -5.98 -14.97
N VAL A 15 5.46 -6.62 -15.91
CA VAL A 15 6.92 -6.80 -15.91
C VAL A 15 7.56 -5.84 -16.92
N GLU A 16 8.44 -4.96 -16.45
CA GLU A 16 9.32 -4.20 -17.36
C GLU A 16 10.58 -5.02 -17.68
N PRO A 17 10.98 -5.10 -18.97
CA PRO A 17 12.12 -5.93 -19.39
C PRO A 17 13.49 -5.45 -18.93
N ASP A 18 13.64 -4.17 -18.59
CA ASP A 18 14.93 -3.52 -18.52
C ASP A 18 15.55 -3.39 -17.13
N GLY A 19 14.91 -3.86 -16.09
CA GLY A 19 15.51 -4.07 -14.76
C GLY A 19 16.05 -2.87 -13.98
N VAL A 20 16.04 -1.66 -14.51
CA VAL A 20 16.64 -0.48 -13.87
C VAL A 20 15.60 0.47 -13.26
N GLY A 21 14.42 0.53 -13.79
CA GLY A 21 13.26 1.17 -13.13
C GLY A 21 12.71 0.28 -12.06
N GLY A 22 13.41 -0.80 -11.84
CA GLY A 22 13.12 -1.82 -10.87
C GLY A 22 11.76 -2.40 -11.08
N ASN A 23 11.71 -3.63 -11.19
CA ASN A 23 10.57 -4.43 -10.85
C ASN A 23 10.17 -4.13 -9.39
N TRP A 24 9.63 -2.95 -9.14
CA TRP A 24 9.06 -2.50 -7.89
C TRP A 24 8.00 -3.37 -7.41
N TYR A 25 7.30 -3.83 -8.36
CA TYR A 25 6.44 -4.94 -8.30
C TYR A 25 7.23 -6.08 -8.91
N ASP A 26 7.68 -7.05 -8.16
CA ASP A 26 7.60 -8.39 -8.68
C ASP A 26 6.12 -8.58 -8.92
N ARG A 27 5.73 -8.21 -10.11
CA ARG A 27 4.37 -8.08 -10.57
C ARG A 27 3.72 -9.44 -10.73
N THR A 28 4.49 -10.49 -10.50
CA THR A 28 3.98 -11.85 -10.48
C THR A 28 3.16 -12.14 -9.24
N ASP A 29 3.35 -11.38 -8.12
CA ASP A 29 2.73 -11.67 -6.84
C ASP A 29 2.21 -10.46 -6.06
N THR A 30 1.93 -9.31 -6.73
CA THR A 30 1.29 -8.20 -6.04
C THR A 30 2.06 -7.55 -4.93
N TYR A 31 3.34 -7.49 -5.10
CA TYR A 31 4.23 -6.91 -4.12
C TYR A 31 4.31 -5.41 -4.24
N MET A 32 4.02 -4.72 -3.16
CA MET A 32 4.72 -3.47 -2.92
C MET A 32 6.13 -3.84 -2.43
N ALA A 33 7.11 -3.83 -3.32
CA ALA A 33 8.49 -3.90 -2.88
C ALA A 33 8.83 -2.58 -2.17
N TRP A 34 9.03 -2.64 -0.87
CA TRP A 34 9.47 -1.48 -0.08
C TRP A 34 10.92 -1.12 -0.37
N THR A 35 11.67 -2.06 -0.95
CA THR A 35 13.06 -1.83 -1.28
C THR A 35 13.34 -2.37 -2.68
N CYS A 36 13.85 -1.52 -3.56
CA CYS A 36 14.40 -1.96 -4.82
C CYS A 36 15.83 -2.42 -4.61
N ALA A 37 16.03 -3.71 -4.61
CA ALA A 37 17.35 -4.28 -4.80
C ALA A 37 17.50 -4.73 -6.24
N VAL A 38 18.72 -4.72 -6.72
CA VAL A 38 19.07 -5.27 -8.04
C VAL A 38 18.82 -6.78 -8.08
N ASP A 39 18.87 -7.44 -6.92
CA ASP A 39 18.54 -8.84 -6.73
C ASP A 39 17.15 -8.99 -6.08
N LEU A 40 16.30 -9.85 -6.65
CA LEU A 40 14.96 -10.14 -6.16
C LEU A 40 14.98 -10.66 -4.73
N ASP A 41 16.00 -11.46 -4.37
CA ASP A 41 16.13 -12.06 -3.04
C ASP A 41 16.46 -11.01 -1.95
N ASP A 42 17.00 -9.86 -2.33
CA ASP A 42 17.38 -8.77 -1.42
C ASP A 42 16.28 -7.73 -1.20
N ARG A 43 15.08 -7.99 -1.70
CA ARG A 43 13.94 -7.09 -1.50
C ARG A 43 13.17 -7.40 -0.21
N LEU A 44 12.83 -6.36 0.51
CA LEU A 44 11.75 -6.45 1.50
C LEU A 44 10.42 -6.38 0.74
N SER A 45 9.74 -7.50 0.67
CA SER A 45 8.49 -7.64 -0.06
C SER A 45 7.31 -7.79 0.90
N VAL A 46 6.17 -7.26 0.50
CA VAL A 46 4.90 -7.43 1.20
C VAL A 46 3.84 -7.79 0.17
N SER A 47 3.42 -9.05 0.15
CA SER A 47 2.34 -9.53 -0.72
C SER A 47 1.03 -8.93 -0.24
N CYS A 48 0.44 -8.06 -1.05
CA CYS A 48 -0.84 -7.45 -0.77
C CYS A 48 -1.90 -8.02 -1.72
N PRO A 49 -2.95 -8.68 -1.19
CA PRO A 49 -4.06 -9.11 -2.03
C PRO A 49 -4.75 -7.89 -2.67
N PRO A 50 -5.47 -8.06 -3.79
CA PRO A 50 -6.25 -6.97 -4.39
C PRO A 50 -7.44 -6.64 -3.49
N THR A 51 -7.16 -5.84 -2.45
CA THR A 51 -8.08 -5.58 -1.33
C THR A 51 -9.47 -5.16 -1.80
N GLY A 52 -9.55 -4.28 -2.82
CA GLY A 52 -10.81 -3.85 -3.40
C GLY A 52 -11.65 -5.02 -3.96
N LEU A 53 -11.03 -5.96 -4.69
CA LEU A 53 -11.74 -7.13 -5.20
C LEU A 53 -12.21 -8.05 -4.08
N ARG A 54 -11.37 -8.24 -3.05
CA ARG A 54 -11.74 -9.08 -1.90
C ARG A 54 -12.85 -8.47 -1.06
N PHE A 55 -12.86 -7.14 -0.89
CA PHE A 55 -14.01 -6.44 -0.30
C PHE A 55 -15.27 -6.68 -1.11
N ILE A 56 -15.21 -6.54 -2.44
CA ILE A 56 -16.37 -6.78 -3.31
C ILE A 56 -16.83 -8.23 -3.19
N LYS A 57 -15.95 -9.22 -3.33
CA LYS A 57 -16.29 -10.66 -3.24
C LYS A 57 -16.94 -11.01 -1.89
N HIS A 58 -16.44 -10.44 -0.80
CA HIS A 58 -17.01 -10.66 0.53
C HIS A 58 -18.42 -10.09 0.70
N ASN A 59 -18.70 -8.93 0.09
CA ASN A 59 -19.98 -8.25 0.16
C ASN A 59 -20.97 -8.67 -0.94
N VAL A 60 -20.47 -9.25 -2.02
CA VAL A 60 -21.21 -9.74 -3.18
C VAL A 60 -20.66 -11.13 -3.54
N PRO A 61 -21.05 -12.20 -2.80
CA PRO A 61 -20.45 -13.53 -2.94
C PRO A 61 -20.61 -14.16 -4.33
N ASP A 62 -21.61 -13.74 -5.08
CA ASP A 62 -21.95 -14.31 -6.40
C ASP A 62 -21.11 -13.75 -7.57
N VAL A 63 -20.16 -12.83 -7.32
CA VAL A 63 -19.21 -12.41 -8.36
C VAL A 63 -18.03 -13.38 -8.42
N GLU A 64 -17.44 -13.57 -9.59
CA GLU A 64 -16.15 -14.23 -9.74
C GLU A 64 -15.02 -13.22 -9.72
N ILE A 65 -13.87 -13.57 -9.11
CA ILE A 65 -12.70 -12.71 -9.05
C ILE A 65 -11.45 -13.41 -9.60
N LEU A 66 -10.67 -12.69 -10.39
CA LEU A 66 -9.35 -13.07 -10.84
C LEU A 66 -8.32 -12.13 -10.21
N GLU A 67 -7.55 -12.68 -9.29
CA GLU A 67 -6.48 -11.95 -8.61
C GLU A 67 -5.17 -12.17 -9.37
N TYR A 68 -4.72 -11.15 -10.07
CA TYR A 68 -3.47 -11.15 -10.82
C TYR A 68 -3.33 -12.39 -11.75
N PRO A 69 -4.31 -12.58 -12.65
CA PRO A 69 -4.28 -13.69 -13.57
C PRO A 69 -3.08 -13.59 -14.51
N THR A 70 -2.71 -14.69 -15.16
CA THR A 70 -1.99 -14.61 -16.41
C THR A 70 -2.90 -14.07 -17.50
N TRP A 71 -2.32 -13.58 -18.60
CA TRP A 71 -3.13 -13.14 -19.74
C TRP A 71 -4.03 -14.27 -20.27
N GLN A 72 -3.50 -15.51 -20.32
CA GLN A 72 -4.27 -16.69 -20.77
C GLN A 72 -5.41 -17.01 -19.80
N GLU A 73 -5.18 -16.98 -18.47
CA GLU A 73 -6.24 -17.22 -17.48
C GLU A 73 -7.37 -16.20 -17.61
N TYR A 74 -7.04 -14.93 -17.92
CA TYR A 74 -8.06 -13.93 -18.18
C TYR A 74 -8.89 -14.23 -19.44
N LEU A 75 -8.23 -14.61 -20.55
CA LEU A 75 -8.92 -14.98 -21.78
C LEU A 75 -9.77 -16.24 -21.61
N ASP A 76 -9.25 -17.24 -20.93
CA ASP A 76 -10.00 -18.49 -20.65
C ASP A 76 -11.24 -18.20 -19.80
N ALA A 77 -11.12 -17.35 -18.80
CA ALA A 77 -12.26 -16.93 -17.97
C ALA A 77 -13.30 -16.14 -18.76
N LEU A 78 -12.88 -15.26 -19.69
CA LEU A 78 -13.83 -14.54 -20.56
C LEU A 78 -14.69 -15.48 -21.39
N HIS A 79 -14.12 -16.60 -21.84
CA HIS A 79 -14.82 -17.57 -22.69
C HIS A 79 -15.50 -18.70 -21.92
N ALA A 80 -15.30 -18.78 -20.60
CA ALA A 80 -15.89 -19.85 -19.76
C ALA A 80 -17.39 -19.69 -19.56
N GLU A 81 -17.89 -18.45 -19.61
CA GLU A 81 -19.28 -18.12 -19.31
C GLU A 81 -19.77 -16.94 -20.18
N ASP A 82 -21.10 -16.83 -20.34
CA ASP A 82 -21.71 -15.61 -20.90
C ASP A 82 -21.84 -14.57 -19.78
N TRP A 83 -20.85 -13.70 -19.66
CA TRP A 83 -20.78 -12.67 -18.63
C TRP A 83 -21.73 -11.50 -18.92
N ASP A 84 -22.55 -11.10 -17.93
CA ASP A 84 -23.34 -9.86 -17.99
C ASP A 84 -22.46 -8.61 -17.77
N MET A 85 -21.34 -8.76 -17.03
CA MET A 85 -20.40 -7.65 -16.75
C MET A 85 -19.00 -8.18 -16.46
N VAL A 86 -18.02 -7.46 -16.99
CA VAL A 86 -16.59 -7.57 -16.59
C VAL A 86 -16.16 -6.27 -15.93
N GLY A 87 -15.60 -6.37 -14.73
CA GLY A 87 -15.04 -5.24 -13.99
C GLY A 87 -13.53 -5.34 -13.86
N LEU A 88 -12.81 -4.27 -14.24
CA LEU A 88 -11.35 -4.22 -14.22
C LEU A 88 -10.86 -3.27 -13.13
N SER A 89 -10.00 -3.77 -12.25
CA SER A 89 -9.36 -3.00 -11.17
C SER A 89 -7.90 -2.75 -11.55
N PHE A 90 -7.52 -1.48 -11.76
CA PHE A 90 -6.19 -1.13 -12.23
C PHE A 90 -5.73 0.26 -11.74
N TYR A 91 -4.43 0.48 -11.79
CA TYR A 91 -3.79 1.76 -11.49
C TYR A 91 -3.45 2.52 -12.77
N THR A 92 -3.04 3.78 -12.66
CA THR A 92 -2.70 4.63 -13.83
C THR A 92 -1.69 3.94 -14.75
N TRP A 93 -0.61 3.39 -14.19
CA TRP A 93 0.45 2.72 -14.97
C TRP A 93 -0.02 1.43 -15.68
N SER A 94 -1.06 0.77 -15.22
CA SER A 94 -1.63 -0.40 -15.90
C SER A 94 -2.84 -0.07 -16.79
N THR A 95 -3.12 1.21 -17.02
CA THR A 95 -4.20 1.66 -17.91
C THR A 95 -4.09 1.10 -19.33
N PRO A 96 -2.92 1.08 -20.01
CA PRO A 96 -2.82 0.52 -21.37
C PRO A 96 -3.27 -0.94 -21.42
N VAL A 97 -2.90 -1.73 -20.45
CA VAL A 97 -3.28 -3.14 -20.33
C VAL A 97 -4.77 -3.30 -20.04
N ALA A 98 -5.32 -2.51 -19.12
CA ALA A 98 -6.74 -2.52 -18.82
C ALA A 98 -7.59 -2.17 -20.05
N ILE A 99 -7.10 -1.30 -20.93
CA ILE A 99 -7.74 -1.00 -22.22
C ILE A 99 -7.76 -2.24 -23.12
N GLU A 100 -6.66 -2.98 -23.23
CA GLU A 100 -6.62 -4.22 -24.03
C GLU A 100 -7.54 -5.30 -23.42
N MET A 101 -7.57 -5.45 -22.12
CA MET A 101 -8.52 -6.33 -21.42
C MET A 101 -9.98 -5.95 -21.76
N ALA A 102 -10.29 -4.66 -21.72
CA ALA A 102 -11.63 -4.18 -22.05
C ALA A 102 -12.01 -4.44 -23.52
N LYS A 103 -11.06 -4.33 -24.46
CA LYS A 103 -11.28 -4.70 -25.86
C LYS A 103 -11.57 -6.18 -26.01
N CYS A 104 -10.78 -7.06 -25.39
CA CYS A 104 -11.03 -8.52 -25.40
C CYS A 104 -12.41 -8.85 -24.80
N ALA A 105 -12.81 -8.22 -23.69
CA ALA A 105 -14.13 -8.42 -23.11
C ALA A 105 -15.26 -8.00 -24.09
N ARG A 106 -15.07 -6.90 -24.81
CA ARG A 106 -16.03 -6.42 -25.82
C ARG A 106 -16.11 -7.38 -27.01
N GLU A 107 -14.98 -7.90 -27.48
CA GLU A 107 -14.91 -8.90 -28.55
C GLU A 107 -15.57 -10.22 -28.15
N ALA A 108 -15.48 -10.60 -26.87
CA ALA A 108 -16.20 -11.73 -26.28
C ALA A 108 -17.72 -11.48 -26.11
N GLY A 109 -18.22 -10.29 -26.46
CA GLY A 109 -19.64 -9.96 -26.41
C GLY A 109 -20.16 -9.51 -25.05
N VAL A 110 -19.27 -9.16 -24.09
CA VAL A 110 -19.69 -8.68 -22.77
C VAL A 110 -20.37 -7.32 -22.89
N PRO A 111 -21.64 -7.16 -22.43
CA PRO A 111 -22.38 -5.93 -22.61
C PRO A 111 -21.93 -4.79 -21.68
N GLU A 112 -21.51 -5.12 -20.46
CA GLU A 112 -21.09 -4.14 -19.45
C GLU A 112 -19.62 -4.34 -19.10
N ILE A 113 -18.81 -3.30 -19.28
CA ILE A 113 -17.38 -3.31 -18.96
C ILE A 113 -17.11 -2.14 -18.02
N TRP A 114 -16.85 -2.45 -16.77
CA TRP A 114 -16.66 -1.43 -15.73
C TRP A 114 -15.20 -1.28 -15.35
N ALA A 115 -14.77 -0.05 -15.04
CA ALA A 115 -13.46 0.26 -14.51
C ALA A 115 -13.53 0.67 -13.04
N GLY A 116 -12.57 0.23 -12.26
CA GLY A 116 -12.41 0.57 -10.85
C GLY A 116 -10.96 0.86 -10.47
N ASN A 117 -10.75 1.22 -9.19
CA ASN A 117 -9.47 1.63 -8.64
C ASN A 117 -8.95 2.96 -9.23
N TYR A 118 -7.77 3.39 -8.84
CA TYR A 118 -7.19 4.71 -9.20
C TYR A 118 -7.01 4.93 -10.69
N GLY A 119 -6.92 3.86 -11.49
CA GLY A 119 -6.86 3.93 -12.95
C GLY A 119 -8.04 4.63 -13.59
N VAL A 120 -9.20 4.71 -12.93
CA VAL A 120 -10.38 5.46 -13.43
C VAL A 120 -10.16 6.97 -13.52
N LEU A 121 -9.07 7.46 -12.95
CA LEU A 121 -8.65 8.86 -13.07
C LEU A 121 -7.82 9.14 -14.32
N SER A 122 -7.40 8.09 -15.05
CA SER A 122 -6.61 8.22 -16.28
C SER A 122 -7.40 8.92 -17.38
N PRO A 123 -6.76 9.76 -18.21
CA PRO A 123 -7.43 10.48 -19.28
C PRO A 123 -7.89 9.55 -20.41
N GLY A 124 -9.03 9.85 -21.03
CA GLY A 124 -9.46 9.22 -22.27
C GLY A 124 -9.92 7.75 -22.16
N ILE A 125 -10.10 7.21 -20.96
CA ILE A 125 -10.51 5.81 -20.77
C ILE A 125 -12.01 5.58 -20.91
N ASP A 126 -12.82 6.62 -20.78
CA ASP A 126 -14.29 6.58 -20.83
C ASP A 126 -14.84 5.92 -22.11
N GLN A 127 -14.11 6.00 -23.22
CA GLN A 127 -14.49 5.36 -24.48
C GLN A 127 -14.35 3.82 -24.48
N TYR A 128 -13.62 3.25 -23.54
CA TYR A 128 -13.37 1.80 -23.44
C TYR A 128 -14.27 1.10 -22.45
N PHE A 129 -14.84 1.84 -21.50
CA PHE A 129 -15.65 1.31 -20.40
C PHE A 129 -17.07 1.86 -20.44
N THR A 130 -18.05 1.02 -20.11
CA THR A 130 -19.45 1.44 -20.00
C THR A 130 -19.70 2.21 -18.71
N ARG A 131 -18.84 2.01 -17.68
CA ARG A 131 -18.92 2.71 -16.41
C ARG A 131 -17.57 2.84 -15.73
N LEU A 132 -17.32 4.02 -15.16
CA LEU A 132 -16.17 4.30 -14.29
C LEU A 132 -16.65 4.40 -12.83
N VAL A 133 -16.11 3.53 -11.96
CA VAL A 133 -16.47 3.47 -10.54
C VAL A 133 -15.37 4.16 -9.72
N LYS A 134 -15.66 5.36 -9.23
CA LYS A 134 -14.80 6.07 -8.28
C LYS A 134 -15.15 5.67 -6.85
N GLY A 135 -14.12 5.46 -6.03
CA GLY A 135 -14.29 5.00 -4.66
C GLY A 135 -14.58 3.50 -4.56
N ALA A 136 -15.28 3.12 -3.51
CA ALA A 136 -15.58 1.73 -3.19
C ALA A 136 -16.54 1.08 -4.18
N GLY A 137 -16.21 -0.14 -4.64
CA GLY A 137 -16.97 -0.86 -5.67
C GLY A 137 -18.11 -1.74 -5.13
N GLU A 138 -18.18 -1.98 -3.82
CA GLU A 138 -19.11 -2.94 -3.23
C GLU A 138 -20.57 -2.55 -3.47
N ALA A 139 -20.92 -1.30 -3.17
CA ALA A 139 -22.31 -0.84 -3.29
C ALA A 139 -22.82 -0.82 -4.75
N PRO A 140 -22.09 -0.26 -5.74
CA PRO A 140 -22.55 -0.28 -7.12
C PRO A 140 -22.60 -1.70 -7.72
N ILE A 141 -21.70 -2.61 -7.35
CA ILE A 141 -21.71 -3.99 -7.83
C ILE A 141 -22.83 -4.79 -7.17
N HIS A 142 -23.04 -4.61 -5.85
CA HIS A 142 -24.17 -5.22 -5.14
C HIS A 142 -25.51 -4.81 -5.77
N GLN A 143 -25.69 -3.51 -6.05
CA GLN A 143 -26.88 -3.00 -6.73
C GLN A 143 -27.05 -3.60 -8.12
N TYR A 144 -25.96 -3.80 -8.87
CA TYR A 144 -26.03 -4.39 -10.20
C TYR A 144 -26.42 -5.88 -10.18
N VAL A 145 -25.86 -6.65 -9.22
CA VAL A 145 -26.06 -8.10 -9.13
C VAL A 145 -27.46 -8.45 -8.56
N TYR A 146 -27.87 -7.74 -7.50
CA TYR A 146 -29.06 -8.10 -6.71
C TYR A 146 -30.27 -7.17 -6.91
N ASP A 147 -30.09 -6.09 -7.64
CA ASP A 147 -31.08 -5.00 -7.78
C ASP A 147 -31.55 -4.44 -6.42
N LYS A 148 -30.64 -4.38 -5.46
CA LYS A 148 -30.90 -3.91 -4.09
C LYS A 148 -29.69 -3.13 -3.58
N PRO A 149 -29.88 -2.10 -2.73
CA PRO A 149 -28.77 -1.40 -2.10
C PRO A 149 -28.02 -2.34 -1.16
N LEU A 150 -26.69 -2.15 -1.06
CA LEU A 150 -25.89 -2.83 -0.05
C LEU A 150 -26.22 -2.25 1.33
N PRO A 151 -26.65 -3.07 2.31
CA PRO A 151 -27.06 -2.55 3.63
C PRO A 151 -25.90 -1.90 4.40
N ARG A 152 -24.71 -2.51 4.34
CA ARG A 152 -23.45 -2.01 4.90
C ARG A 152 -22.27 -2.71 4.24
N VAL A 153 -21.10 -2.06 4.23
CA VAL A 153 -19.85 -2.70 3.83
C VAL A 153 -19.30 -3.52 5.00
N ARG A 154 -18.96 -4.78 4.73
CA ARG A 154 -18.34 -5.70 5.69
C ARG A 154 -16.88 -5.91 5.36
N HIS A 155 -16.02 -5.98 6.37
CA HIS A 155 -14.58 -6.20 6.21
C HIS A 155 -14.27 -7.71 6.06
N PRO A 156 -13.63 -8.16 4.97
CA PRO A 156 -13.12 -9.53 4.86
C PRO A 156 -11.86 -9.70 5.71
N ALA A 157 -11.60 -10.89 6.23
CA ALA A 157 -10.26 -11.24 6.68
C ALA A 157 -9.34 -11.38 5.46
N MET A 158 -8.25 -10.62 5.43
CA MET A 158 -7.31 -10.59 4.31
C MET A 158 -5.91 -10.93 4.80
N LEU A 159 -5.36 -12.03 4.31
CA LEU A 159 -4.02 -12.48 4.60
C LEU A 159 -3.11 -12.27 3.39
N GLY A 160 -1.87 -11.94 3.67
CA GLY A 160 -0.78 -11.90 2.74
C GLY A 160 0.51 -12.34 3.42
N GLU A 161 1.64 -12.06 2.80
CA GLU A 161 2.95 -12.42 3.32
C GLU A 161 3.91 -11.23 3.30
N SER A 162 4.78 -11.16 4.28
CA SER A 162 5.95 -10.29 4.27
C SER A 162 7.19 -11.16 4.18
N GLY A 163 8.06 -10.86 3.21
CA GLY A 163 9.23 -11.68 2.92
C GLY A 163 10.50 -10.87 2.76
N PHE A 164 11.64 -11.50 3.10
CA PHE A 164 12.97 -10.99 2.86
C PHE A 164 13.98 -12.14 2.87
N ARG A 165 14.81 -12.27 1.82
CA ARG A 165 15.86 -13.29 1.68
C ARG A 165 15.37 -14.72 2.01
N GLY A 166 14.26 -15.13 1.42
CA GLY A 166 13.67 -16.46 1.62
C GLY A 166 12.99 -16.67 2.97
N MET A 167 12.97 -15.67 3.86
CA MET A 167 12.13 -15.69 5.05
C MET A 167 10.78 -15.10 4.71
N SER A 168 9.70 -15.78 5.10
CA SER A 168 8.32 -15.31 4.92
C SER A 168 7.54 -15.41 6.23
N SER A 169 6.61 -14.50 6.43
CA SER A 169 5.72 -14.48 7.58
C SER A 169 4.33 -14.01 7.15
N PRO A 170 3.25 -14.66 7.60
CA PRO A 170 1.91 -14.21 7.30
C PRO A 170 1.65 -12.84 7.94
N VAL A 171 0.94 -11.99 7.22
CA VAL A 171 0.49 -10.67 7.68
C VAL A 171 -1.00 -10.50 7.45
N GLY A 172 -1.69 -9.77 8.33
CA GLY A 172 -3.09 -9.39 8.16
C GLY A 172 -3.21 -7.98 7.61
N TYR A 173 -4.19 -7.74 6.73
CA TYR A 173 -4.51 -6.41 6.22
C TYR A 173 -5.81 -5.91 6.77
N LEU A 174 -5.79 -4.75 7.42
CA LEU A 174 -6.95 -4.14 8.06
C LEU A 174 -7.22 -2.75 7.49
N TYR A 175 -8.48 -2.48 7.19
CA TYR A 175 -9.01 -1.14 7.01
C TYR A 175 -9.99 -0.84 8.14
N SER A 176 -9.71 0.14 8.97
CA SER A 176 -10.71 0.64 9.93
C SER A 176 -11.62 1.68 9.29
N LYS A 177 -11.08 2.38 8.31
CA LYS A 177 -11.78 3.32 7.43
C LYS A 177 -11.11 3.40 6.07
N ARG A 178 -11.80 3.96 5.11
CA ARG A 178 -11.29 4.24 3.76
C ARG A 178 -11.55 5.68 3.38
N GLY A 179 -10.66 6.26 2.58
CA GLY A 179 -10.73 7.64 2.13
C GLY A 179 -9.96 8.61 3.02
N CYS A 180 -9.59 9.74 2.42
CA CYS A 180 -8.82 10.79 3.08
C CYS A 180 -9.20 12.16 2.53
N ASN A 181 -9.36 13.14 3.42
CA ASN A 181 -9.74 14.51 3.07
C ASN A 181 -8.63 15.55 3.32
N ILE A 182 -7.40 15.12 3.63
CA ILE A 182 -6.27 16.02 3.94
C ILE A 182 -5.96 16.94 2.75
N GLY A 183 -6.00 16.40 1.53
CA GLY A 183 -5.85 17.18 0.30
C GLY A 183 -4.42 17.53 -0.05
N CYS A 184 -3.43 16.67 0.27
CA CYS A 184 -2.08 16.79 -0.27
C CYS A 184 -2.12 16.93 -1.80
N THR A 185 -1.30 17.82 -2.37
CA THR A 185 -1.43 18.25 -3.78
C THR A 185 -1.14 17.11 -4.76
N PHE A 186 -0.26 16.17 -4.39
CA PHE A 186 0.16 15.04 -5.20
C PHE A 186 -0.78 13.82 -5.09
N CYS A 187 -1.59 13.76 -4.01
CA CYS A 187 -2.32 12.55 -3.67
C CYS A 187 -3.63 12.42 -4.46
N SER A 188 -3.86 11.24 -5.01
CA SER A 188 -5.07 10.90 -5.74
C SER A 188 -6.25 10.49 -4.83
N THR A 189 -6.00 10.09 -3.58
CA THR A 189 -7.05 9.61 -2.67
C THR A 189 -8.18 10.61 -2.46
N PRO A 190 -7.93 11.93 -2.22
CA PRO A 190 -9.01 12.89 -2.05
C PRO A 190 -9.91 13.08 -3.28
N ILE A 191 -9.47 12.60 -4.45
CA ILE A 191 -10.23 12.69 -5.71
C ILE A 191 -10.98 11.39 -5.96
N PHE A 192 -10.34 10.27 -5.64
CA PHE A 192 -10.88 8.93 -5.82
C PHE A 192 -11.89 8.56 -4.73
N ASN A 193 -11.52 8.81 -3.48
CA ASN A 193 -12.36 8.53 -2.30
C ASN A 193 -12.31 9.70 -1.31
N PRO A 194 -13.06 10.80 -1.57
CA PRO A 194 -12.96 12.06 -0.80
C PRO A 194 -13.60 12.01 0.58
N LYS A 195 -14.44 11.01 0.86
CA LYS A 195 -15.13 10.84 2.14
C LYS A 195 -14.45 9.75 2.95
N GLU A 196 -14.26 10.01 4.23
CA GLU A 196 -13.87 8.97 5.16
C GLU A 196 -15.09 8.11 5.51
N GLU A 197 -15.01 6.82 5.21
CA GLU A 197 -16.05 5.84 5.50
C GLU A 197 -15.51 4.81 6.49
N ALA A 198 -16.05 4.82 7.70
CA ALA A 198 -15.66 3.88 8.74
C ALA A 198 -16.19 2.48 8.45
N ILE A 199 -15.40 1.47 8.77
CA ILE A 199 -15.82 0.07 8.82
C ILE A 199 -16.40 -0.22 10.20
N PHE A 200 -17.42 -1.06 10.29
CA PHE A 200 -18.04 -1.42 11.56
C PHE A 200 -17.10 -2.25 12.43
N MET A 201 -17.03 -1.93 13.73
CA MET A 201 -16.09 -2.58 14.64
C MET A 201 -16.34 -4.09 14.78
N GLU A 202 -17.58 -4.58 14.63
CA GLU A 202 -17.88 -6.02 14.65
C GLU A 202 -17.13 -6.76 13.54
N ASP A 203 -17.06 -6.18 12.34
CA ASP A 203 -16.32 -6.79 11.22
C ASP A 203 -14.81 -6.67 11.44
N THR A 204 -14.34 -5.58 12.05
CA THR A 204 -12.96 -5.42 12.49
C THR A 204 -12.56 -6.49 13.50
N TYR A 205 -13.36 -6.72 14.53
CA TYR A 205 -13.11 -7.77 15.53
C TYR A 205 -13.04 -9.16 14.91
N ALA A 206 -13.96 -9.49 14.00
CA ALA A 206 -13.95 -10.77 13.30
C ALA A 206 -12.66 -10.97 12.45
N ALA A 207 -12.20 -9.91 11.77
CA ALA A 207 -10.94 -9.96 11.03
C ALA A 207 -9.74 -10.14 11.95
N LEU A 208 -9.68 -9.42 13.09
CA LEU A 208 -8.59 -9.54 14.06
C LEU A 208 -8.55 -10.92 14.72
N ASP A 209 -9.70 -11.52 15.02
CA ASP A 209 -9.77 -12.90 15.54
C ASP A 209 -9.20 -13.91 14.51
N ALA A 210 -9.55 -13.76 13.23
CA ALA A 210 -8.98 -14.58 12.17
C ALA A 210 -7.45 -14.40 12.02
N TYR A 211 -6.94 -13.18 12.20
CA TYR A 211 -5.50 -12.91 12.16
C TYR A 211 -4.75 -13.50 13.34
N ARG A 212 -5.34 -13.44 14.55
CA ARG A 212 -4.79 -14.12 15.73
C ARG A 212 -4.70 -15.62 15.49
N ASP A 213 -5.78 -16.24 14.98
CA ASP A 213 -5.85 -17.68 14.74
C ASP A 213 -4.88 -18.11 13.63
N ALA A 214 -4.65 -17.28 12.63
CA ALA A 214 -3.64 -17.46 11.59
C ALA A 214 -2.21 -17.16 12.08
N LYS A 215 -2.02 -16.66 13.31
CA LYS A 215 -0.72 -16.33 13.90
C LYS A 215 0.10 -15.36 13.04
N VAL A 216 -0.54 -14.33 12.54
CA VAL A 216 0.16 -13.32 11.73
C VAL A 216 1.30 -12.67 12.51
N ALA A 217 2.39 -12.37 11.82
CA ALA A 217 3.53 -11.68 12.43
C ALA A 217 3.18 -10.26 12.87
N HIS A 218 2.33 -9.59 12.10
CA HIS A 218 1.72 -8.30 12.41
C HIS A 218 0.50 -8.02 11.53
N VAL A 219 -0.33 -7.10 11.98
CA VAL A 219 -1.44 -6.53 11.22
C VAL A 219 -0.97 -5.21 10.59
N ILE A 220 -1.14 -5.06 9.29
CA ILE A 220 -0.87 -3.81 8.59
C ILE A 220 -2.21 -3.07 8.44
N ILE A 221 -2.32 -1.92 9.10
CA ILE A 221 -3.48 -1.05 9.00
C ILE A 221 -3.29 -0.14 7.78
N TYR A 222 -4.10 -0.35 6.77
CA TYR A 222 -3.99 0.27 5.43
C TYR A 222 -4.86 1.51 5.25
N ASP A 223 -5.40 2.07 6.35
CA ASP A 223 -6.05 3.38 6.30
C ASP A 223 -5.08 4.41 5.72
N GLU A 224 -5.52 5.29 4.86
CA GLU A 224 -4.68 6.32 4.22
C GLU A 224 -4.01 7.28 5.22
N SER A 225 -4.59 7.42 6.41
CA SER A 225 -3.99 8.03 7.59
C SER A 225 -4.74 7.55 8.83
N PHE A 226 -4.20 6.56 9.53
CA PHE A 226 -4.91 5.81 10.58
C PHE A 226 -5.44 6.71 11.70
N PHE A 227 -4.59 7.52 12.31
CA PHE A 227 -4.97 8.36 13.45
C PHE A 227 -5.71 9.65 13.08
N LEU A 228 -6.08 9.87 11.81
CA LEU A 228 -6.80 11.07 11.42
C LEU A 228 -8.18 11.16 12.10
N THR A 229 -8.85 10.02 12.30
CA THR A 229 -10.09 9.89 13.10
C THR A 229 -9.73 9.20 14.42
N ASN A 230 -9.30 9.96 15.40
CA ASN A 230 -8.66 9.46 16.61
C ASN A 230 -9.52 8.47 17.41
N GLN A 231 -10.82 8.74 17.61
CA GLN A 231 -11.70 7.86 18.40
C GLN A 231 -11.81 6.45 17.81
N LEU A 232 -11.94 6.32 16.49
CA LEU A 232 -11.99 5.02 15.82
C LEU A 232 -10.64 4.30 15.92
N ALA A 233 -9.54 5.05 15.72
CA ALA A 233 -8.18 4.50 15.84
C ALA A 233 -7.92 3.93 17.24
N GLU A 234 -8.36 4.63 18.31
CA GLU A 234 -8.23 4.12 19.67
C GLU A 234 -8.97 2.80 19.89
N GLN A 235 -10.21 2.68 19.39
CA GLN A 235 -10.96 1.43 19.48
C GLN A 235 -10.28 0.27 18.76
N VAL A 236 -9.67 0.53 17.62
CA VAL A 236 -8.91 -0.48 16.87
C VAL A 236 -7.64 -0.87 17.61
N VAL A 237 -6.90 0.10 18.16
CA VAL A 237 -5.68 -0.15 18.93
C VAL A 237 -5.99 -0.95 20.21
N ASP A 238 -7.08 -0.66 20.92
CA ASP A 238 -7.55 -1.46 22.04
C ASP A 238 -7.85 -2.91 21.62
N ALA A 239 -8.58 -3.08 20.53
CA ALA A 239 -8.92 -4.42 20.01
C ALA A 239 -7.69 -5.24 19.59
N LEU A 240 -6.63 -4.59 19.06
CA LEU A 240 -5.36 -5.21 18.72
C LEU A 240 -4.59 -5.61 19.99
N ALA A 241 -4.55 -4.73 20.99
CA ALA A 241 -3.87 -4.97 22.27
C ALA A 241 -4.54 -6.12 23.05
N GLU A 242 -5.87 -6.18 23.11
CA GLU A 242 -6.64 -7.28 23.74
C GLU A 242 -6.34 -8.64 23.13
N ARG A 243 -5.92 -8.67 21.86
CA ARG A 243 -5.58 -9.90 21.11
C ARG A 243 -4.08 -10.17 21.04
N GLU A 244 -3.28 -9.31 21.66
CA GLU A 244 -1.82 -9.35 21.61
C GLU A 244 -1.28 -9.37 20.18
N LEU A 245 -1.97 -8.70 19.23
CA LEU A 245 -1.60 -8.64 17.82
C LEU A 245 -0.64 -7.45 17.57
N PRO A 246 0.62 -7.70 17.17
CA PRO A 246 1.50 -6.64 16.73
C PRO A 246 0.93 -5.94 15.48
N TRP A 247 1.11 -4.62 15.40
CA TRP A 247 0.55 -3.85 14.29
C TRP A 247 1.48 -2.73 13.79
N ILE A 248 1.30 -2.42 12.51
CA ILE A 248 1.95 -1.32 11.79
C ILE A 248 0.86 -0.52 11.11
N CYS A 249 0.94 0.80 11.08
CA CYS A 249 -0.03 1.65 10.39
C CYS A 249 0.62 2.66 9.47
N LEU A 250 -0.14 3.11 8.47
CA LEU A 250 0.19 4.30 7.68
C LEU A 250 -0.33 5.53 8.43
N THR A 251 0.54 6.52 8.67
CA THR A 251 0.13 7.72 9.41
C THR A 251 1.03 8.91 9.13
N ARG A 252 0.58 10.09 9.54
CA ARG A 252 1.41 11.30 9.61
C ARG A 252 2.15 11.36 10.93
N ALA A 253 3.31 11.98 10.91
CA ALA A 253 4.17 12.10 12.09
C ALA A 253 3.49 12.87 13.23
N ASP A 254 2.85 14.00 12.93
CA ASP A 254 2.17 14.84 13.90
C ASP A 254 1.03 14.15 14.68
N LEU A 255 0.47 13.06 14.14
CA LEU A 255 -0.62 12.31 14.77
C LEU A 255 -0.15 11.30 15.83
N ILE A 256 1.11 10.88 15.79
CA ILE A 256 1.65 9.86 16.71
C ILE A 256 2.82 10.35 17.55
N ARG A 257 3.39 11.50 17.25
CA ARG A 257 4.49 12.09 18.02
C ARG A 257 4.12 12.26 19.49
N GLY A 258 5.01 11.86 20.37
CA GLY A 258 4.80 11.88 21.84
C GLY A 258 3.90 10.77 22.37
N ARG A 259 3.39 9.89 21.49
CA ARG A 259 2.53 8.76 21.85
C ARG A 259 3.18 7.39 21.66
N ILE A 260 4.37 7.34 21.07
CA ILE A 260 5.03 6.07 20.70
C ILE A 260 5.21 5.14 21.90
N PRO A 261 5.62 5.59 23.12
CA PRO A 261 5.71 4.72 24.28
C PRO A 261 4.37 4.05 24.64
N GLU A 262 3.29 4.83 24.73
CA GLU A 262 1.94 4.34 25.00
C GLU A 262 1.48 3.32 23.94
N LEU A 263 1.66 3.66 22.65
CA LEU A 263 1.28 2.77 21.53
C LEU A 263 2.13 1.50 21.51
N THR A 264 3.40 1.57 21.94
CA THR A 264 4.28 0.41 22.09
C THR A 264 3.74 -0.57 23.13
N ASP A 265 3.24 -0.08 24.27
CA ASP A 265 2.60 -0.90 25.30
C ASP A 265 1.30 -1.55 24.80
N ARG A 266 0.71 -1.00 23.75
CA ARG A 266 -0.48 -1.51 23.04
C ARG A 266 -0.13 -2.24 21.73
N CYS A 267 0.98 -2.96 21.71
CA CYS A 267 1.45 -3.83 20.64
C CYS A 267 1.86 -3.14 19.32
N MET A 268 2.08 -1.83 19.29
CA MET A 268 2.64 -1.18 18.10
C MET A 268 4.01 -1.79 17.77
N ASP A 269 4.20 -2.29 16.55
CA ASP A 269 5.47 -2.82 16.03
C ASP A 269 6.20 -1.78 15.14
N GLY A 270 5.47 -0.83 14.59
CA GLY A 270 6.03 0.26 13.80
C GLY A 270 4.99 1.17 13.16
N ALA A 271 5.49 2.13 12.40
CA ALA A 271 4.67 3.01 11.58
C ALA A 271 5.33 3.28 10.22
N ILE A 272 4.48 3.42 9.21
CA ILE A 272 4.83 3.94 7.89
C ILE A 272 4.52 5.43 7.92
N VAL A 273 5.56 6.24 8.01
CA VAL A 273 5.45 7.69 8.13
C VAL A 273 5.73 8.33 6.77
N GLY A 274 4.81 9.13 6.29
CA GLY A 274 5.08 9.96 5.13
C GLY A 274 6.15 11.01 5.50
N ILE A 275 7.34 10.91 4.95
CA ILE A 275 8.44 11.88 5.14
C ILE A 275 8.36 12.94 4.05
N GLU A 276 8.21 12.51 2.83
CA GLU A 276 8.12 13.20 1.56
C GLU A 276 9.40 13.96 1.16
N SER A 277 9.95 14.83 2.01
CA SER A 277 11.20 15.57 1.77
C SER A 277 11.79 16.06 3.11
N TYR A 278 13.09 16.33 3.13
CA TYR A 278 13.76 17.01 4.25
C TYR A 278 13.88 18.53 4.05
N ARG A 279 13.15 19.08 3.08
CA ARG A 279 13.07 20.52 2.81
C ARG A 279 11.68 21.02 3.16
N ASP A 280 11.58 21.92 4.13
CA ASP A 280 10.30 22.51 4.57
C ASP A 280 9.53 23.14 3.41
N LYS A 281 10.25 23.73 2.43
CA LYS A 281 9.64 24.25 1.21
C LYS A 281 8.88 23.19 0.44
N ASN A 282 9.50 22.05 0.16
CA ASN A 282 8.89 20.94 -0.59
C ASN A 282 7.66 20.39 0.16
N VAL A 283 7.75 20.24 1.47
CA VAL A 283 6.64 19.78 2.32
C VAL A 283 5.48 20.78 2.30
N ALA A 284 5.78 22.08 2.35
CA ALA A 284 4.80 23.14 2.26
C ALA A 284 4.10 23.17 0.87
N ASP A 285 4.87 23.03 -0.22
CA ASP A 285 4.36 23.03 -1.59
C ASP A 285 3.35 21.90 -1.83
N VAL A 286 3.57 20.74 -1.23
CA VAL A 286 2.65 19.60 -1.33
C VAL A 286 1.51 19.65 -0.30
N LYS A 287 1.44 20.66 0.55
CA LYS A 287 0.37 20.91 1.53
C LYS A 287 0.06 19.73 2.44
N LYS A 288 1.09 19.07 2.90
CA LYS A 288 0.93 17.86 3.73
C LYS A 288 0.43 18.15 5.15
N ARG A 289 0.50 19.37 5.64
CA ARG A 289 0.15 19.80 7.01
C ARG A 289 1.03 19.13 8.09
N ASP A 290 2.29 18.91 7.78
CA ASP A 290 3.34 18.43 8.69
C ASP A 290 4.62 19.22 8.40
N ASP A 291 5.65 19.09 9.20
CA ASP A 291 6.95 19.71 8.99
C ASP A 291 8.10 18.71 9.18
N VAL A 292 9.26 19.05 8.63
CA VAL A 292 10.44 18.19 8.66
C VAL A 292 10.88 17.90 10.10
N TYR A 293 10.78 18.85 11.01
CA TYR A 293 11.16 18.66 12.41
C TYR A 293 10.28 17.59 13.09
N ASN A 294 8.96 17.68 12.95
CA ASN A 294 8.02 16.70 13.51
C ASN A 294 8.28 15.31 12.95
N VAL A 295 8.51 15.19 11.65
CA VAL A 295 8.81 13.92 10.99
C VAL A 295 10.08 13.29 11.56
N ARG A 296 11.19 14.04 11.63
CA ARG A 296 12.47 13.54 12.16
C ARG A 296 12.36 13.14 13.64
N GLN A 297 11.66 13.93 14.46
CA GLN A 297 11.46 13.59 15.86
C GLN A 297 10.64 12.31 16.03
N THR A 298 9.59 12.12 15.24
CA THR A 298 8.76 10.92 15.27
C THR A 298 9.53 9.67 14.83
N VAL A 299 10.34 9.78 13.79
CA VAL A 299 11.23 8.69 13.33
C VAL A 299 12.19 8.28 14.46
N ARG A 300 12.83 9.23 15.12
CA ARG A 300 13.73 8.97 16.26
C ARG A 300 12.98 8.32 17.42
N GLU A 301 11.81 8.85 17.78
CA GLU A 301 11.00 8.29 18.86
C GLU A 301 10.61 6.84 18.60
N LEU A 302 10.24 6.47 17.36
CA LEU A 302 10.02 5.08 16.95
C LEU A 302 11.26 4.21 17.18
N ILE A 303 12.41 4.66 16.70
CA ILE A 303 13.68 3.92 16.79
C ILE A 303 14.11 3.75 18.27
N ASP A 304 14.03 4.82 19.06
CA ASP A 304 14.42 4.82 20.47
C ASP A 304 13.54 3.88 21.31
N ASN A 305 12.28 3.70 20.92
CA ASN A 305 11.36 2.73 21.51
C ASN A 305 11.48 1.32 20.91
N GLY A 306 12.46 1.08 20.03
CA GLY A 306 12.69 -0.21 19.37
C GLY A 306 11.57 -0.59 18.40
N ARG A 307 10.89 0.39 17.81
CA ARG A 307 9.83 0.19 16.80
C ARG A 307 10.36 0.42 15.40
N ARG A 308 9.72 -0.21 14.42
CA ARG A 308 10.09 -0.03 13.02
C ARG A 308 9.63 1.33 12.53
N ALA A 309 10.56 2.20 12.21
CA ALA A 309 10.29 3.40 11.45
C ALA A 309 10.41 3.09 9.95
N LEU A 310 9.30 3.06 9.25
CA LEU A 310 9.21 2.92 7.80
C LEU A 310 8.87 4.28 7.21
N GLY A 311 9.43 4.62 6.05
CA GLY A 311 9.23 5.94 5.45
C GLY A 311 8.71 5.87 4.02
N THR A 312 8.05 6.94 3.57
CA THR A 312 7.88 7.28 2.15
C THR A 312 8.59 8.59 1.88
N PHE A 313 9.37 8.66 0.80
CA PHE A 313 10.16 9.83 0.46
C PHE A 313 10.12 10.08 -1.05
N MET A 314 9.99 11.33 -1.44
CA MET A 314 9.95 11.73 -2.85
C MET A 314 11.20 12.51 -3.22
N VAL A 315 11.76 12.21 -4.38
CA VAL A 315 12.79 13.01 -5.05
C VAL A 315 12.22 13.65 -6.32
N GLY A 316 12.91 14.65 -6.85
CA GLY A 316 12.48 15.33 -8.07
C GLY A 316 11.43 16.42 -7.83
N PHE A 317 11.54 17.20 -6.76
CA PHE A 317 10.81 18.45 -6.65
C PHE A 317 11.42 19.49 -7.61
N ALA A 318 10.58 20.32 -8.21
CA ALA A 318 10.95 21.15 -9.35
C ALA A 318 12.18 22.08 -9.15
N GLU A 319 12.44 22.53 -7.93
CA GLU A 319 13.54 23.43 -7.65
C GLU A 319 14.81 22.73 -7.14
N ASP A 320 14.72 21.43 -6.80
CA ASP A 320 15.86 20.70 -6.26
C ASP A 320 16.87 20.38 -7.37
N THR A 321 18.14 20.55 -7.08
CA THR A 321 19.24 20.05 -7.91
C THR A 321 19.56 18.59 -7.56
N ILE A 322 20.35 17.90 -8.38
CA ILE A 322 20.81 16.53 -8.08
C ILE A 322 21.59 16.52 -6.76
N GLU A 323 22.48 17.52 -6.56
CA GLU A 323 23.26 17.64 -5.33
C GLU A 323 22.37 17.84 -4.09
N ASP A 324 21.32 18.63 -4.23
CA ASP A 324 20.33 18.84 -3.17
C ASP A 324 19.65 17.52 -2.78
N MET A 325 19.19 16.76 -3.77
CA MET A 325 18.53 15.48 -3.56
C MET A 325 19.49 14.43 -2.99
N GLN A 326 20.74 14.39 -3.46
CA GLN A 326 21.76 13.51 -2.92
C GLN A 326 22.06 13.83 -1.44
N TYR A 327 22.16 15.11 -1.09
CA TYR A 327 22.33 15.52 0.30
C TYR A 327 21.18 15.04 1.19
N ASP A 328 19.92 15.22 0.75
CA ASP A 328 18.74 14.78 1.50
C ASP A 328 18.70 13.25 1.66
N ILE A 329 19.10 12.50 0.63
CA ILE A 329 19.18 11.02 0.67
C ILE A 329 20.27 10.55 1.64
N GLU A 330 21.43 11.23 1.69
CA GLU A 330 22.46 10.91 2.69
C GLU A 330 21.92 11.11 4.11
N GLN A 331 21.25 12.24 4.38
CA GLN A 331 20.60 12.48 5.67
C GLN A 331 19.57 11.39 6.00
N LEU A 332 18.72 11.00 5.01
CA LEU A 332 17.72 9.95 5.18
C LEU A 332 18.36 8.60 5.50
N SER A 333 19.49 8.28 4.87
CA SER A 333 20.24 7.03 5.11
C SER A 333 20.78 6.91 6.54
N GLU A 334 21.08 8.05 7.18
CA GLU A 334 21.63 8.15 8.54
C GLU A 334 20.55 8.12 9.62
N GLU A 335 19.29 8.42 9.30
CA GLU A 335 18.19 8.43 10.29
C GLU A 335 17.90 7.08 10.92
N GLY A 336 18.34 5.99 10.30
CA GLY A 336 18.16 4.67 10.87
C GLY A 336 16.79 4.05 10.61
N LEU A 337 16.10 4.44 9.55
CA LEU A 337 14.85 3.81 9.11
C LEU A 337 15.02 2.30 8.91
N PHE A 338 13.97 1.54 9.21
CA PHE A 338 13.93 0.12 8.88
C PHE A 338 13.97 -0.09 7.36
N ALA A 339 13.09 0.61 6.65
CA ALA A 339 13.07 0.72 5.19
C ALA A 339 12.37 2.01 4.76
N CYS A 340 12.59 2.45 3.53
CA CYS A 340 11.95 3.63 2.96
C CYS A 340 11.54 3.39 1.51
N GLN A 341 10.29 3.67 1.18
CA GLN A 341 9.85 3.74 -0.20
C GLN A 341 10.27 5.08 -0.81
N LEU A 342 11.14 5.02 -1.80
CA LEU A 342 11.65 6.19 -2.52
C LEU A 342 10.96 6.28 -3.88
N THR A 343 10.45 7.44 -4.22
CA THR A 343 9.69 7.66 -5.46
C THR A 343 10.09 8.97 -6.12
N LEU A 344 9.84 9.09 -7.43
CA LEU A 344 9.90 10.35 -8.15
C LEU A 344 8.57 11.10 -8.01
N LEU A 345 8.64 12.41 -7.89
CA LEU A 345 7.45 13.27 -7.89
C LEU A 345 6.69 13.09 -9.21
N THR A 346 5.55 12.45 -9.15
CA THR A 346 4.72 12.12 -10.32
C THR A 346 3.39 12.87 -10.26
N PRO A 347 3.13 13.79 -11.19
CA PRO A 347 1.85 14.50 -11.27
C PRO A 347 0.77 13.58 -11.84
N PHE A 348 0.00 12.89 -11.00
CA PHE A 348 -1.10 12.05 -11.43
C PHE A 348 -2.30 12.85 -11.90
N HIS A 349 -2.91 12.41 -12.97
CA HIS A 349 -4.09 13.05 -13.58
C HIS A 349 -5.20 13.32 -12.55
N GLY A 350 -5.80 14.50 -12.61
CA GLY A 350 -6.85 14.95 -11.70
C GLY A 350 -6.34 15.56 -10.38
N THR A 351 -5.08 15.34 -9.97
CA THR A 351 -4.51 15.94 -8.76
C THR A 351 -4.31 17.46 -8.90
N ARG A 352 -4.11 18.14 -7.78
CA ARG A 352 -3.74 19.57 -7.81
C ARG A 352 -2.35 19.75 -8.42
N LEU A 353 -1.43 18.85 -8.10
CA LEU A 353 -0.07 18.84 -8.66
C LEU A 353 -0.13 18.70 -10.19
N TYR A 354 -0.95 17.81 -10.72
CA TYR A 354 -1.14 17.66 -12.16
C TYR A 354 -1.53 19.00 -12.81
N ARG A 355 -2.55 19.67 -12.29
CA ARG A 355 -3.01 20.96 -12.84
C ARG A 355 -1.95 22.06 -12.79
N GLN A 356 -1.03 22.01 -11.83
CA GLN A 356 0.09 22.95 -11.72
C GLN A 356 1.19 22.64 -12.74
N MET A 357 1.39 21.37 -13.06
CA MET A 357 2.50 20.88 -13.86
C MET A 357 2.10 20.34 -15.23
N GLU A 358 0.82 20.38 -15.61
CA GLU A 358 0.31 19.81 -16.87
C GLU A 358 1.10 20.26 -18.10
N HIS A 359 1.51 21.53 -18.13
CA HIS A 359 2.29 22.11 -19.22
C HIS A 359 3.74 21.60 -19.29
N LEU A 360 4.22 20.94 -18.25
CA LEU A 360 5.57 20.34 -18.17
C LEU A 360 5.55 18.84 -18.48
N ILE A 361 4.38 18.19 -18.41
CA ILE A 361 4.27 16.75 -18.65
C ILE A 361 4.51 16.49 -20.13
N ASP A 362 5.51 15.66 -20.45
CA ASP A 362 5.94 15.34 -21.81
C ASP A 362 6.05 13.84 -22.08
N GLU A 363 5.61 12.99 -21.13
CA GLU A 363 5.51 11.54 -21.30
C GLU A 363 4.04 11.14 -21.47
N PRO A 364 3.61 10.78 -22.68
CA PRO A 364 2.22 10.39 -22.95
C PRO A 364 1.91 8.95 -22.55
N ASP A 365 2.92 8.10 -22.39
CA ASP A 365 2.72 6.69 -22.04
C ASP A 365 2.37 6.56 -20.55
N LEU A 366 1.11 6.22 -20.28
CA LEU A 366 0.62 6.05 -18.92
C LEU A 366 1.31 4.90 -18.16
N SER A 367 1.93 3.94 -18.86
CA SER A 367 2.70 2.89 -18.20
C SER A 367 3.92 3.42 -17.46
N LYS A 368 4.39 4.60 -17.82
CA LYS A 368 5.51 5.30 -17.17
C LYS A 368 5.08 6.19 -15.99
N HIS A 369 3.77 6.39 -15.79
CA HIS A 369 3.26 7.14 -14.64
C HIS A 369 3.14 6.22 -13.41
N ASP A 370 4.29 5.71 -12.95
CA ASP A 370 4.43 4.62 -11.98
C ASP A 370 5.17 5.02 -10.70
N LEU A 371 5.48 6.30 -10.50
CA LEU A 371 6.30 6.86 -9.41
C LEU A 371 7.81 6.68 -9.58
N TYR A 372 8.27 6.09 -10.69
CA TYR A 372 9.66 5.68 -10.85
C TYR A 372 10.28 6.15 -12.14
N ASN A 373 9.45 6.59 -13.03
CA ASN A 373 9.86 7.28 -14.24
C ASN A 373 9.60 8.78 -14.11
N LEU A 374 10.53 9.59 -14.58
CA LEU A 374 10.33 11.03 -14.70
C LEU A 374 9.44 11.31 -15.91
N VAL A 375 8.20 11.75 -15.67
CA VAL A 375 7.16 11.93 -16.71
C VAL A 375 6.96 13.38 -17.13
N TRP A 376 7.80 14.29 -16.63
CA TRP A 376 7.70 15.71 -16.90
C TRP A 376 9.08 16.37 -17.05
N LYS A 377 9.15 17.53 -17.69
CA LYS A 377 10.38 18.27 -17.92
C LYS A 377 10.88 18.91 -16.64
N HIS A 378 11.80 18.23 -15.97
CA HIS A 378 12.45 18.75 -14.78
C HIS A 378 13.55 19.76 -15.18
N PRO A 379 13.66 20.94 -14.51
CA PRO A 379 14.63 21.95 -14.89
C PRO A 379 16.09 21.56 -14.64
N ASN A 380 16.36 20.66 -13.69
CA ASN A 380 17.71 20.39 -13.19
C ASN A 380 18.15 18.93 -13.38
N MET A 381 17.36 18.07 -14.02
CA MET A 381 17.75 16.69 -14.35
C MET A 381 16.98 16.14 -15.55
N ASP A 382 17.59 15.25 -16.29
CA ASP A 382 16.94 14.45 -17.33
C ASP A 382 16.42 13.10 -16.82
N ARG A 383 15.77 12.31 -17.70
CA ARG A 383 15.21 10.99 -17.34
C ARG A 383 16.26 9.97 -16.93
N THR A 384 17.45 10.02 -17.52
CA THR A 384 18.56 9.12 -17.19
C THR A 384 19.10 9.45 -15.81
N GLU A 385 19.36 10.72 -15.57
CA GLU A 385 19.83 11.23 -14.28
C GLU A 385 18.81 10.93 -13.15
N ALA A 386 17.51 11.12 -13.40
CA ALA A 386 16.44 10.81 -12.45
C ALA A 386 16.42 9.32 -12.07
N ARG A 387 16.55 8.44 -13.07
CA ARG A 387 16.62 6.99 -12.87
C ARG A 387 17.85 6.57 -12.09
N ASP A 388 19.02 7.10 -12.46
CA ASP A 388 20.29 6.78 -11.81
C ASP A 388 20.31 7.27 -10.36
N LEU A 389 19.77 8.50 -10.11
CA LEU A 389 19.59 9.04 -8.78
C LEU A 389 18.68 8.15 -7.93
N LEU A 390 17.54 7.74 -8.46
CA LEU A 390 16.61 6.90 -7.73
C LEU A 390 17.20 5.52 -7.41
N ALA A 391 17.89 4.90 -8.37
CA ALA A 391 18.57 3.61 -8.18
C ALA A 391 19.69 3.71 -7.13
N TRP A 392 20.46 4.81 -7.13
CA TRP A 392 21.47 5.09 -6.11
C TRP A 392 20.82 5.30 -4.73
N ALA A 393 19.77 6.11 -4.67
CA ALA A 393 19.05 6.41 -3.43
C ALA A 393 18.47 5.14 -2.78
N GLN A 394 17.88 4.25 -3.58
CA GLN A 394 17.36 2.96 -3.11
C GLN A 394 18.46 2.11 -2.44
N ARG A 395 19.59 1.95 -3.10
CA ARG A 395 20.73 1.19 -2.55
C ARG A 395 21.29 1.85 -1.28
N ARG A 396 21.29 3.18 -1.25
CA ARG A 396 21.87 3.94 -0.13
C ARG A 396 21.00 3.87 1.12
N VAL A 397 19.68 4.01 0.96
CA VAL A 397 18.72 4.04 2.07
C VAL A 397 18.28 2.63 2.50
N ASN A 398 18.09 1.73 1.56
CA ASN A 398 17.55 0.38 1.79
C ASN A 398 18.64 -0.69 1.66
N ASP A 399 19.76 -0.52 2.35
CA ASP A 399 20.85 -1.49 2.38
C ASP A 399 20.36 -2.86 2.86
N PRO A 400 20.44 -3.93 2.02
CA PRO A 400 19.88 -5.24 2.36
C PRO A 400 20.55 -5.90 3.56
N ASP A 401 21.85 -5.70 3.75
CA ASP A 401 22.58 -6.29 4.88
C ASP A 401 22.21 -5.63 6.19
N ARG A 402 21.95 -4.31 6.16
CA ARG A 402 21.40 -3.58 7.30
C ARG A 402 20.01 -4.09 7.67
N ILE A 403 19.13 -4.28 6.69
CA ILE A 403 17.78 -4.85 6.91
C ILE A 403 17.89 -6.27 7.48
N ALA A 404 18.73 -7.12 6.90
CA ALA A 404 18.98 -8.48 7.38
C ALA A 404 19.48 -8.51 8.83
N ALA A 405 20.43 -7.63 9.17
CA ALA A 405 20.98 -7.53 10.53
C ALA A 405 19.90 -7.16 11.55
N ARG A 406 19.00 -6.21 11.20
CA ARG A 406 17.88 -5.80 12.06
C ARG A 406 16.88 -6.92 12.26
N LEU A 407 16.42 -7.57 11.19
CA LEU A 407 15.51 -8.73 11.28
C LEU A 407 16.10 -9.83 12.16
N LYS A 408 17.38 -10.13 11.99
CA LYS A 408 18.09 -11.12 12.83
C LYS A 408 18.12 -10.72 14.30
N GLN A 409 18.31 -9.43 14.60
CA GLN A 409 18.30 -8.92 15.98
C GLN A 409 16.89 -8.99 16.59
N GLU A 410 15.86 -8.64 15.85
CA GLU A 410 14.45 -8.77 16.28
C GLU A 410 14.09 -10.22 16.59
N MET A 411 14.46 -11.16 15.70
CA MET A 411 14.24 -12.60 15.92
C MET A 411 14.90 -13.08 17.20
N LYS A 412 16.17 -12.71 17.42
CA LYS A 412 16.89 -13.06 18.67
C LYS A 412 16.17 -12.53 19.91
N THR A 413 15.65 -11.30 19.83
CA THR A 413 14.95 -10.65 20.94
C THR A 413 13.59 -11.35 21.20
N LYS A 414 12.84 -11.68 20.16
CA LYS A 414 11.57 -12.45 20.27
C LYS A 414 11.81 -13.82 20.90
N VAL A 415 12.82 -14.56 20.46
CA VAL A 415 13.19 -15.87 21.02
C VAL A 415 13.57 -15.76 22.51
N ARG A 416 14.37 -14.76 22.88
CA ARG A 416 14.75 -14.55 24.28
C ARG A 416 13.53 -14.25 25.17
N LYS A 417 12.62 -13.38 24.71
CA LYS A 417 11.37 -13.05 25.44
C LYS A 417 10.50 -14.29 25.62
N GLU A 418 10.33 -15.09 24.57
CA GLU A 418 9.53 -16.33 24.65
C GLU A 418 10.14 -17.35 25.60
N LEU A 419 11.46 -17.55 25.58
CA LEU A 419 12.16 -18.43 26.52
C LEU A 419 12.00 -17.94 27.98
N ALA A 420 12.10 -16.63 28.20
CA ALA A 420 11.90 -16.03 29.53
C ALA A 420 10.45 -16.25 30.02
N ARG A 421 9.45 -16.05 29.16
CA ARG A 421 8.04 -16.30 29.46
C ARG A 421 7.81 -17.76 29.85
N ARG A 422 8.27 -18.71 29.04
CA ARG A 422 8.14 -20.15 29.33
C ARG A 422 8.85 -20.55 30.64
N HIS A 423 9.97 -19.91 30.95
CA HIS A 423 10.67 -20.14 32.21
C HIS A 423 9.88 -19.64 33.42
N ALA A 424 9.28 -18.46 33.32
CA ALA A 424 8.42 -17.90 34.35
C ALA A 424 7.17 -18.78 34.58
N GLU A 425 6.52 -19.23 33.52
CA GLU A 425 5.34 -20.11 33.60
C GLU A 425 5.66 -21.45 34.31
N ARG A 426 6.85 -22.03 34.06
CA ARG A 426 7.31 -23.25 34.75
C ARG A 426 7.59 -23.06 36.23
N GLN A 427 7.95 -21.84 36.65
CA GLN A 427 8.21 -21.54 38.07
C GLN A 427 6.91 -21.26 38.85
N VAL A 428 5.84 -20.87 38.18
CA VAL A 428 4.53 -20.57 38.79
C VAL A 428 3.65 -21.82 38.95
N SER A 429 3.96 -22.93 38.27
CA SER A 429 3.24 -24.18 38.47
C SER A 429 3.72 -24.85 39.74
N PRO A 430 2.92 -24.89 40.86
CA PRO A 430 3.32 -25.59 42.06
C PRO A 430 3.43 -27.09 41.79
N SER A 431 4.55 -27.68 42.16
CA SER A 431 4.68 -29.13 42.24
C SER A 431 3.50 -29.70 43.04
N GLY A 432 2.60 -30.40 42.32
CA GLY A 432 1.54 -31.18 42.95
C GLY A 432 2.14 -32.07 44.01
N SER A 433 1.68 -31.95 45.25
CA SER A 433 2.03 -32.81 46.37
C SER A 433 1.65 -34.28 46.03
N PRO A 434 2.53 -35.23 46.22
CA PRO A 434 2.13 -36.63 46.21
C PRO A 434 1.43 -36.95 47.54
N SER A 435 0.24 -37.39 47.48
CA SER A 435 -0.43 -38.12 48.56
C SER A 435 -0.72 -39.53 48.13
#